data_d68b5c97bf6145897a3aa37cecdb139b
#
_entry.id   d68b5c97bf6145897a3aa37cecdb139b
#
_cell.length_a   1.000
_cell.length_b   1.000
_cell.length_c   1.000
_cell.angle_alpha   90.00
_cell.angle_beta   90.00
_cell.angle_gamma   90.00
#
_symmetry.space_group_name_H-M   'P 1'
#
loop_
_entity.id
_entity.type
_entity.pdbx_description
1 polymer ?
#
loop_
_entity_poly.entity_id
_entity_poly.type
_entity_poly.pdbx_seq_one_letter_code
_entity_poly.pdbx_strand_id
1 'polypeptide(L)'
;KIVKINSRLEDSYESIVEEFRDKAITHYIHLAAKTDTKWCNDHPEDCLLFNSEYAKKFYLAAKSAEVKRFIFVSTAHVYKPSAPSPFNTDSPLGPISIYGKSKLLAENHLLDTATQDTKLSIARVFSVIGKEAKDHFLYQGLQRRAKNKDFSSIAGLDNIRDFLRTSEVMSELIRLANSSDFPNLLNICSGKGQTIRKIAEEVFATYGLEKSVDQISSLDDNSPHQIIGVPTQFK
;
A
#
# COMPACT_ATOMS: atom_id res chain seq x y z
N LYS A 1 5.55 21.48 8.21
CA LYS A 1 4.29 21.20 8.94
C LYS A 1 3.50 20.15 8.16
N ILE A 2 3.02 19.09 8.82
CA ILE A 2 2.12 18.10 8.23
C ILE A 2 0.68 18.54 8.50
N VAL A 3 -0.15 18.57 7.44
CA VAL A 3 -1.57 18.90 7.54
C VAL A 3 -2.39 17.82 6.84
N LYS A 4 -3.58 17.54 7.37
CA LYS A 4 -4.53 16.63 6.73
C LYS A 4 -5.36 17.38 5.70
N ILE A 5 -5.50 16.82 4.51
CA ILE A 5 -6.48 17.24 3.52
C ILE A 5 -7.83 16.64 3.90
N ASN A 6 -8.88 17.46 3.90
CA ASN A 6 -10.23 17.07 4.28
C ASN A 6 -11.05 16.62 3.07
N SER A 7 -10.69 17.09 1.86
CA SER A 7 -11.34 16.67 0.62
C SER A 7 -11.42 15.16 0.50
N ARG A 8 -12.59 14.68 0.13
CA ARG A 8 -12.87 13.27 -0.13
C ARG A 8 -12.62 12.94 -1.58
N LEU A 9 -12.53 11.66 -1.89
CA LEU A 9 -12.30 11.19 -3.26
C LEU A 9 -13.42 11.63 -4.22
N GLU A 10 -14.66 11.75 -3.73
CA GLU A 10 -15.86 12.13 -4.49
C GLU A 10 -16.03 13.65 -4.68
N ASP A 11 -15.32 14.48 -3.91
CA ASP A 11 -15.46 15.94 -3.96
C ASP A 11 -15.10 16.50 -5.36
N SER A 12 -15.60 17.69 -5.67
CA SER A 12 -15.34 18.32 -6.95
C SER A 12 -13.86 18.66 -7.13
N TYR A 13 -13.43 18.72 -8.37
CA TYR A 13 -12.07 19.10 -8.73
C TYR A 13 -11.69 20.48 -8.15
N GLU A 14 -12.60 21.45 -8.31
CA GLU A 14 -12.41 22.82 -7.87
C GLU A 14 -12.22 22.91 -6.36
N SER A 15 -13.03 22.19 -5.58
CA SER A 15 -12.91 22.20 -4.12
C SER A 15 -11.58 21.59 -3.63
N ILE A 16 -11.05 20.58 -4.34
CA ILE A 16 -9.75 20.01 -4.03
C ILE A 16 -8.62 21.03 -4.33
N VAL A 17 -8.71 21.73 -5.47
CA VAL A 17 -7.74 22.78 -5.83
C VAL A 17 -7.74 23.91 -4.81
N GLU A 18 -8.94 24.37 -4.40
CA GLU A 18 -9.10 25.42 -3.39
C GLU A 18 -8.48 24.99 -2.05
N GLU A 19 -8.78 23.78 -1.57
CA GLU A 19 -8.20 23.29 -0.33
C GLU A 19 -6.66 23.22 -0.38
N PHE A 20 -6.09 22.79 -1.52
CA PHE A 20 -4.63 22.74 -1.67
C PHE A 20 -4.01 24.14 -1.63
N ARG A 21 -4.65 25.15 -2.22
CA ARG A 21 -4.20 26.55 -2.20
C ARG A 21 -4.35 27.17 -0.81
N ASP A 22 -5.50 27.02 -0.19
CA ASP A 22 -5.79 27.60 1.13
C ASP A 22 -4.84 27.07 2.21
N LYS A 23 -4.47 25.79 2.13
CA LYS A 23 -3.51 25.16 3.04
C LYS A 23 -2.06 25.34 2.61
N ALA A 24 -1.79 26.01 1.50
CA ALA A 24 -0.46 26.21 0.92
C ALA A 24 0.33 24.89 0.80
N ILE A 25 -0.32 23.85 0.22
CA ILE A 25 0.27 22.52 0.10
C ILE A 25 1.42 22.54 -0.92
N THR A 26 2.61 22.20 -0.48
CA THR A 26 3.80 22.09 -1.34
C THR A 26 4.12 20.65 -1.71
N HIS A 27 3.79 19.71 -0.84
CA HIS A 27 4.02 18.26 -1.02
C HIS A 27 2.76 17.51 -0.61
N TYR A 28 2.30 16.59 -1.44
CA TYR A 28 1.11 15.80 -1.17
C TYR A 28 1.41 14.31 -1.24
N ILE A 29 0.98 13.57 -0.22
CA ILE A 29 1.06 12.11 -0.17
C ILE A 29 -0.35 11.56 -0.30
N HIS A 30 -0.64 10.89 -1.43
CA HIS A 30 -1.93 10.28 -1.71
C HIS A 30 -2.02 8.87 -1.12
N LEU A 31 -2.63 8.78 0.07
CA LEU A 31 -2.83 7.53 0.81
C LEU A 31 -4.22 6.93 0.60
N ALA A 32 -5.16 7.73 0.08
CA ALA A 32 -6.56 7.35 -0.03
C ALA A 32 -6.75 6.23 -1.07
N ALA A 33 -7.33 5.12 -0.66
CA ALA A 33 -7.66 4.00 -1.53
C ALA A 33 -8.68 3.04 -0.86
N LYS A 34 -9.39 2.27 -1.68
CA LYS A 34 -10.09 1.05 -1.28
C LYS A 34 -9.07 -0.09 -1.30
N THR A 35 -8.71 -0.61 -0.14
CA THR A 35 -7.62 -1.58 0.03
C THR A 35 -8.11 -2.98 0.42
N ASP A 36 -9.39 -3.14 0.75
CA ASP A 36 -10.01 -4.43 1.02
C ASP A 36 -10.17 -5.20 -0.30
N THR A 37 -9.37 -6.26 -0.46
CA THR A 37 -9.37 -7.07 -1.69
C THR A 37 -10.68 -7.78 -1.92
N LYS A 38 -11.37 -8.22 -0.85
CA LYS A 38 -12.69 -8.83 -0.97
C LYS A 38 -13.69 -7.80 -1.49
N TRP A 39 -13.76 -6.62 -0.88
CA TRP A 39 -14.63 -5.54 -1.33
C TRP A 39 -14.34 -5.16 -2.80
N CYS A 40 -13.07 -5.06 -3.19
CA CYS A 40 -12.68 -4.76 -4.57
C CYS A 40 -13.14 -5.84 -5.55
N ASN A 41 -13.11 -7.11 -5.17
CA ASN A 41 -13.59 -8.21 -6.01
C ASN A 41 -15.13 -8.20 -6.14
N ASP A 42 -15.83 -7.84 -5.06
CA ASP A 42 -17.29 -7.72 -5.03
C ASP A 42 -17.80 -6.47 -5.79
N HIS A 43 -16.96 -5.40 -5.90
CA HIS A 43 -17.28 -4.09 -6.51
C HIS A 43 -16.15 -3.62 -7.46
N PRO A 44 -15.90 -4.34 -8.57
CA PRO A 44 -14.71 -4.08 -9.40
C PRO A 44 -14.70 -2.69 -10.05
N GLU A 45 -15.83 -2.21 -10.55
CA GLU A 45 -15.94 -0.89 -11.19
C GLU A 45 -15.70 0.24 -10.19
N ASP A 46 -16.29 0.16 -9.01
CA ASP A 46 -16.06 1.12 -7.94
C ASP A 46 -14.60 1.09 -7.48
N CYS A 47 -14.00 -0.09 -7.34
CA CYS A 47 -12.58 -0.20 -6.98
C CYS A 47 -11.67 0.49 -8.00
N LEU A 48 -11.94 0.31 -9.30
CA LEU A 48 -11.23 1.00 -10.38
C LEU A 48 -11.43 2.51 -10.29
N LEU A 49 -12.67 2.98 -10.15
CA LEU A 49 -13.00 4.40 -10.01
C LEU A 49 -12.28 5.03 -8.82
N PHE A 50 -12.43 4.46 -7.62
CA PHE A 50 -11.85 5.01 -6.39
C PHE A 50 -10.33 5.02 -6.39
N ASN A 51 -9.69 3.97 -6.89
CA ASN A 51 -8.25 3.84 -6.80
C ASN A 51 -7.50 4.46 -7.98
N SER A 52 -8.12 4.62 -9.15
CA SER A 52 -7.44 5.16 -10.32
C SER A 52 -7.96 6.53 -10.74
N GLU A 53 -9.26 6.67 -11.06
CA GLU A 53 -9.76 7.96 -11.58
C GLU A 53 -9.69 9.09 -10.54
N TYR A 54 -10.00 8.77 -9.29
CA TYR A 54 -9.88 9.79 -8.23
C TYR A 54 -8.42 10.11 -7.90
N ALA A 55 -7.50 9.15 -7.96
CA ALA A 55 -6.07 9.45 -7.82
C ALA A 55 -5.60 10.40 -8.92
N LYS A 56 -6.01 10.17 -10.18
CA LYS A 56 -5.75 11.08 -11.32
C LYS A 56 -6.34 12.47 -11.06
N LYS A 57 -7.59 12.55 -10.59
CA LYS A 57 -8.25 13.82 -10.26
C LYS A 57 -7.44 14.62 -9.22
N PHE A 58 -6.99 13.96 -8.13
CA PHE A 58 -6.16 14.59 -7.11
C PHE A 58 -4.80 15.06 -7.64
N TYR A 59 -4.19 14.29 -8.53
CA TYR A 59 -2.93 14.71 -9.16
C TYR A 59 -3.11 15.93 -10.06
N LEU A 60 -4.17 15.97 -10.88
CA LEU A 60 -4.49 17.12 -11.70
C LEU A 60 -4.81 18.35 -10.85
N ALA A 61 -5.55 18.20 -9.76
CA ALA A 61 -5.81 19.27 -8.80
C ALA A 61 -4.51 19.78 -8.13
N ALA A 62 -3.61 18.88 -7.78
CA ALA A 62 -2.29 19.24 -7.26
C ALA A 62 -1.47 20.07 -8.28
N LYS A 63 -1.52 19.70 -9.56
CA LYS A 63 -0.90 20.50 -10.64
C LYS A 63 -1.48 21.89 -10.70
N SER A 64 -2.82 22.04 -10.73
CA SER A 64 -3.49 23.34 -10.78
C SER A 64 -3.29 24.19 -9.52
N ALA A 65 -3.00 23.57 -8.40
CA ALA A 65 -2.63 24.26 -7.16
C ALA A 65 -1.11 24.46 -6.99
N GLU A 66 -0.31 24.15 -8.01
CA GLU A 66 1.15 24.30 -8.04
C GLU A 66 1.89 23.53 -6.93
N VAL A 67 1.33 22.38 -6.51
CA VAL A 67 2.00 21.45 -5.59
C VAL A 67 3.29 20.97 -6.24
N LYS A 68 4.41 21.05 -5.53
CA LYS A 68 5.74 20.74 -6.08
C LYS A 68 6.01 19.25 -6.20
N ARG A 69 5.48 18.46 -5.25
CA ARG A 69 5.71 17.00 -5.18
C ARG A 69 4.42 16.27 -4.88
N PHE A 70 4.14 15.26 -5.67
CA PHE A 70 3.02 14.34 -5.46
C PHE A 70 3.56 12.92 -5.30
N ILE A 71 3.30 12.30 -4.15
CA ILE A 71 3.67 10.91 -3.88
C ILE A 71 2.40 10.07 -3.93
N PHE A 72 2.34 9.15 -4.90
CA PHE A 72 1.26 8.17 -5.00
C PHE A 72 1.67 6.88 -4.29
N VAL A 73 0.93 6.51 -3.26
CA VAL A 73 1.17 5.24 -2.56
C VAL A 73 0.49 4.11 -3.33
N SER A 74 1.31 3.35 -4.04
CA SER A 74 0.94 2.13 -4.75
C SER A 74 1.21 0.88 -3.90
N THR A 75 1.30 -0.29 -4.50
CA THR A 75 1.39 -1.57 -3.80
C THR A 75 2.29 -2.57 -4.53
N ALA A 76 2.89 -3.50 -3.81
CA ALA A 76 3.56 -4.67 -4.40
C ALA A 76 2.61 -5.60 -5.19
N HIS A 77 1.29 -5.49 -5.00
CA HIS A 77 0.29 -6.27 -5.75
C HIS A 77 0.22 -5.93 -7.24
N VAL A 78 0.95 -4.91 -7.73
CA VAL A 78 1.08 -4.60 -9.18
C VAL A 78 2.04 -5.55 -9.89
N TYR A 79 2.96 -6.19 -9.16
CA TYR A 79 3.91 -7.13 -9.75
C TYR A 79 3.21 -8.42 -10.18
N LYS A 80 3.76 -9.04 -11.23
CA LYS A 80 3.31 -10.35 -11.71
C LYS A 80 3.71 -11.43 -10.70
N PRO A 81 2.76 -12.18 -10.12
CA PRO A 81 3.05 -13.15 -9.06
C PRO A 81 4.03 -14.26 -9.46
N SER A 82 4.06 -14.64 -10.75
CA SER A 82 4.95 -15.67 -11.26
C SER A 82 6.36 -15.15 -11.61
N ALA A 83 6.63 -13.85 -11.45
CA ALA A 83 7.96 -13.32 -11.64
C ALA A 83 8.86 -13.68 -10.45
N PRO A 84 10.19 -13.82 -10.66
CA PRO A 84 11.13 -14.14 -9.59
C PRO A 84 11.12 -13.08 -8.48
N SER A 85 11.05 -13.50 -7.23
CA SER A 85 11.29 -12.66 -6.04
C SER A 85 12.81 -12.73 -5.71
N PRO A 86 13.44 -11.65 -5.20
CA PRO A 86 12.83 -10.37 -4.80
C PRO A 86 12.54 -9.44 -5.99
N PHE A 87 11.44 -8.68 -5.88
CA PHE A 87 11.01 -7.72 -6.90
C PHE A 87 11.77 -6.40 -6.79
N ASN A 88 12.37 -5.95 -7.89
CA ASN A 88 12.84 -4.57 -8.06
C ASN A 88 11.80 -3.74 -8.84
N THR A 89 12.06 -2.45 -9.06
CA THR A 89 11.12 -1.56 -9.76
C THR A 89 10.87 -1.97 -11.22
N ASP A 90 11.80 -2.66 -11.84
CA ASP A 90 11.76 -3.12 -13.25
C ASP A 90 11.17 -4.53 -13.39
N SER A 91 10.84 -5.18 -12.26
CA SER A 91 10.21 -6.51 -12.27
C SER A 91 8.89 -6.50 -13.04
N PRO A 92 8.56 -7.60 -13.76
CA PRO A 92 7.37 -7.68 -14.59
C PRO A 92 6.09 -7.34 -13.82
N LEU A 93 5.24 -6.50 -14.42
CA LEU A 93 3.91 -6.15 -13.90
C LEU A 93 2.87 -7.13 -14.45
N GLY A 94 1.83 -7.41 -13.67
CA GLY A 94 0.75 -8.32 -14.05
C GLY A 94 -0.12 -8.70 -12.84
N PRO A 95 -0.84 -7.73 -12.27
CA PRO A 95 -1.68 -7.95 -11.10
C PRO A 95 -2.79 -8.95 -11.37
N ILE A 96 -3.02 -9.87 -10.44
CA ILE A 96 -4.12 -10.85 -10.52
C ILE A 96 -5.40 -10.35 -9.83
N SER A 97 -5.28 -9.59 -8.73
CA SER A 97 -6.42 -9.05 -7.99
C SER A 97 -6.96 -7.76 -8.62
N ILE A 98 -8.26 -7.49 -8.46
CA ILE A 98 -8.88 -6.22 -8.87
C ILE A 98 -8.20 -5.03 -8.18
N TYR A 99 -7.87 -5.16 -6.89
CA TYR A 99 -7.11 -4.15 -6.16
C TYR A 99 -5.75 -3.85 -6.84
N GLY A 100 -4.96 -4.88 -7.14
CA GLY A 100 -3.68 -4.69 -7.84
C GLY A 100 -3.85 -4.05 -9.22
N LYS A 101 -4.87 -4.49 -10.00
CA LYS A 101 -5.23 -3.91 -11.30
C LYS A 101 -5.60 -2.44 -11.19
N SER A 102 -6.40 -2.06 -10.18
CA SER A 102 -6.81 -0.65 -9.95
C SER A 102 -5.62 0.25 -9.60
N LYS A 103 -4.65 -0.26 -8.81
CA LYS A 103 -3.44 0.48 -8.46
C LYS A 103 -2.51 0.64 -9.68
N LEU A 104 -2.33 -0.42 -10.49
CA LEU A 104 -1.54 -0.34 -11.72
C LEU A 104 -2.17 0.62 -12.74
N LEU A 105 -3.49 0.60 -12.89
CA LEU A 105 -4.20 1.57 -13.74
C LEU A 105 -3.96 3.01 -13.27
N ALA A 106 -3.98 3.25 -11.94
CA ALA A 106 -3.64 4.54 -11.38
C ALA A 106 -2.19 4.95 -11.69
N GLU A 107 -1.21 4.05 -11.55
CA GLU A 107 0.18 4.32 -11.92
C GLU A 107 0.26 4.80 -13.38
N ASN A 108 -0.37 4.09 -14.32
CA ASN A 108 -0.39 4.45 -15.74
C ASN A 108 -1.04 5.83 -15.97
N HIS A 109 -2.23 6.08 -15.40
CA HIS A 109 -2.91 7.38 -15.54
C HIS A 109 -2.07 8.56 -15.02
N LEU A 110 -1.35 8.34 -13.91
CA LEU A 110 -0.50 9.37 -13.33
C LEU A 110 0.75 9.61 -14.19
N LEU A 111 1.39 8.55 -14.69
CA LEU A 111 2.55 8.65 -15.57
C LEU A 111 2.21 9.34 -16.88
N ASP A 112 1.07 9.02 -17.50
CA ASP A 112 0.60 9.64 -18.74
C ASP A 112 0.31 11.14 -18.59
N THR A 113 -0.01 11.59 -17.36
CA THR A 113 -0.33 12.98 -17.06
C THR A 113 0.80 13.74 -16.33
N ALA A 114 1.92 13.07 -16.05
CA ALA A 114 3.06 13.65 -15.33
C ALA A 114 3.70 14.83 -16.07
N THR A 115 4.11 15.85 -15.31
CA THR A 115 4.81 17.05 -15.80
C THR A 115 5.98 17.40 -14.90
N GLN A 116 6.84 18.30 -15.37
CA GLN A 116 8.00 18.74 -14.57
C GLN A 116 7.61 19.69 -13.43
N ASP A 117 6.48 20.40 -13.54
CA ASP A 117 6.04 21.39 -12.55
C ASP A 117 5.60 20.76 -11.24
N THR A 118 4.91 19.61 -11.32
CA THR A 118 4.55 18.78 -10.17
C THR A 118 5.23 17.42 -10.29
N LYS A 119 6.36 17.28 -9.61
CA LYS A 119 7.13 16.02 -9.63
C LYS A 119 6.30 14.88 -9.05
N LEU A 120 6.18 13.78 -9.81
CA LEU A 120 5.48 12.58 -9.40
C LEU A 120 6.46 11.53 -8.89
N SER A 121 6.12 10.88 -7.78
CA SER A 121 6.79 9.66 -7.32
C SER A 121 5.75 8.59 -7.01
N ILE A 122 5.93 7.39 -7.55
CA ILE A 122 5.10 6.21 -7.29
C ILE A 122 5.84 5.34 -6.28
N ALA A 123 5.26 5.18 -5.09
CA ALA A 123 5.82 4.37 -4.00
C ALA A 123 5.05 3.04 -3.91
N ARG A 124 5.64 1.94 -4.39
CA ARG A 124 5.09 0.58 -4.29
C ARG A 124 5.42 0.04 -2.90
N VAL A 125 4.43 0.09 -2.01
CA VAL A 125 4.56 -0.36 -0.62
C VAL A 125 4.27 -1.86 -0.54
N PHE A 126 5.12 -2.60 0.18
CA PHE A 126 4.96 -4.01 0.45
C PHE A 126 4.00 -4.25 1.63
N SER A 127 4.02 -5.42 2.24
CA SER A 127 3.03 -5.76 3.26
C SER A 127 3.17 -4.90 4.51
N VAL A 128 2.09 -4.24 4.93
CA VAL A 128 2.10 -3.36 6.10
C VAL A 128 1.42 -4.05 7.28
N ILE A 129 2.07 -4.00 8.44
CA ILE A 129 1.52 -4.47 9.70
C ILE A 129 1.52 -3.34 10.75
N GLY A 130 0.49 -3.30 11.59
CA GLY A 130 0.40 -2.32 12.67
C GLY A 130 -0.90 -2.44 13.43
N LYS A 131 -0.87 -2.01 14.70
CA LYS A 131 -2.05 -2.03 15.58
C LYS A 131 -3.14 -1.05 15.12
N GLU A 132 -2.74 -0.01 14.40
CA GLU A 132 -3.61 1.06 13.91
C GLU A 132 -4.24 0.74 12.54
N ALA A 133 -3.91 -0.42 11.94
CA ALA A 133 -4.46 -0.82 10.66
C ALA A 133 -5.97 -1.13 10.78
N LYS A 134 -6.70 -1.08 9.65
CA LYS A 134 -8.14 -1.40 9.61
C LYS A 134 -8.39 -2.90 9.83
N ASP A 135 -9.61 -3.25 10.22
CA ASP A 135 -10.02 -4.61 10.62
C ASP A 135 -9.82 -5.71 9.57
N HIS A 136 -9.76 -5.35 8.29
CA HIS A 136 -9.54 -6.29 7.19
C HIS A 136 -8.06 -6.66 6.95
N PHE A 137 -7.13 -5.95 7.62
CA PHE A 137 -5.70 -6.28 7.50
C PHE A 137 -5.30 -7.49 8.34
N LEU A 138 -4.25 -8.17 7.90
CA LEU A 138 -3.73 -9.39 8.51
C LEU A 138 -3.56 -9.27 10.04
N TYR A 139 -2.93 -8.20 10.51
CA TYR A 139 -2.62 -8.03 11.92
C TYR A 139 -3.89 -8.02 12.80
N GLN A 140 -4.93 -7.28 12.42
CA GLN A 140 -6.20 -7.25 13.15
C GLN A 140 -6.95 -8.58 13.07
N GLY A 141 -6.89 -9.25 11.92
CA GLY A 141 -7.43 -10.60 11.77
C GLY A 141 -6.79 -11.58 12.77
N LEU A 142 -5.46 -11.55 12.88
CA LEU A 142 -4.72 -12.38 13.83
C LEU A 142 -5.01 -12.00 15.28
N GLN A 143 -5.08 -10.71 15.63
CA GLN A 143 -5.46 -10.26 16.98
C GLN A 143 -6.86 -10.76 17.38
N ARG A 144 -7.84 -10.65 16.48
CA ARG A 144 -9.20 -11.14 16.74
C ARG A 144 -9.22 -12.63 16.98
N ARG A 145 -8.46 -13.43 16.19
CA ARG A 145 -8.31 -14.87 16.38
C ARG A 145 -7.68 -15.20 17.72
N ALA A 146 -6.57 -14.55 18.07
CA ALA A 146 -5.89 -14.77 19.35
C ALA A 146 -6.81 -14.45 20.54
N LYS A 147 -7.52 -13.31 20.49
CA LYS A 147 -8.48 -12.91 21.52
C LYS A 147 -9.62 -13.92 21.70
N ASN A 148 -10.10 -14.49 20.61
CA ASN A 148 -11.20 -15.46 20.59
C ASN A 148 -10.72 -16.92 20.74
N LYS A 149 -9.41 -17.17 20.88
CA LYS A 149 -8.78 -18.50 20.88
C LYS A 149 -9.21 -19.34 19.66
N ASP A 150 -9.28 -18.68 18.50
CA ASP A 150 -9.61 -19.32 17.23
C ASP A 150 -8.34 -19.86 16.57
N PHE A 151 -8.17 -21.19 16.62
CA PHE A 151 -7.05 -21.92 16.02
C PHE A 151 -7.43 -22.62 14.72
N SER A 152 -8.51 -22.21 14.09
CA SER A 152 -8.91 -22.74 12.78
C SER A 152 -7.87 -22.42 11.70
N SER A 153 -7.86 -23.18 10.62
CA SER A 153 -6.89 -23.03 9.52
C SER A 153 -6.85 -21.61 8.95
N ILE A 154 -5.66 -21.18 8.52
CA ILE A 154 -5.43 -19.87 7.88
C ILE A 154 -4.91 -20.10 6.46
N ALA A 155 -5.53 -19.47 5.49
CA ALA A 155 -5.09 -19.49 4.11
C ALA A 155 -3.74 -18.73 3.97
N GLY A 156 -2.77 -19.37 3.31
CA GLY A 156 -1.45 -18.79 3.06
C GLY A 156 -0.59 -18.56 4.30
N LEU A 157 -0.86 -19.25 5.43
CA LEU A 157 -0.13 -19.04 6.69
C LEU A 157 1.39 -19.19 6.55
N ASP A 158 1.85 -20.08 5.68
CA ASP A 158 3.26 -20.33 5.43
C ASP A 158 3.84 -19.51 4.27
N ASN A 159 3.04 -18.64 3.67
CA ASN A 159 3.52 -17.72 2.65
C ASN A 159 4.47 -16.67 3.25
N ILE A 160 5.48 -16.31 2.46
CA ILE A 160 6.52 -15.36 2.84
C ILE A 160 6.18 -13.97 2.28
N ARG A 161 6.19 -12.97 3.14
CA ARG A 161 5.93 -11.57 2.79
C ARG A 161 7.03 -10.68 3.36
N ASP A 162 7.26 -9.56 2.69
CA ASP A 162 8.11 -8.48 3.18
C ASP A 162 7.25 -7.52 3.99
N PHE A 163 7.39 -7.60 5.31
CA PHE A 163 6.58 -6.79 6.24
C PHE A 163 7.31 -5.54 6.69
N LEU A 164 6.57 -4.44 6.73
CA LEU A 164 6.95 -3.16 7.31
C LEU A 164 5.93 -2.75 8.35
N ARG A 165 6.39 -2.11 9.42
CA ARG A 165 5.48 -1.44 10.36
C ARG A 165 4.92 -0.16 9.75
N THR A 166 3.71 0.23 10.14
CA THR A 166 3.09 1.49 9.69
C THR A 166 4.03 2.68 9.90
N SER A 167 4.74 2.74 11.05
CA SER A 167 5.70 3.80 11.36
C SER A 167 6.89 3.83 10.38
N GLU A 168 7.38 2.68 9.94
CA GLU A 168 8.48 2.58 8.98
C GLU A 168 8.04 3.10 7.60
N VAL A 169 6.86 2.70 7.13
CA VAL A 169 6.29 3.21 5.88
C VAL A 169 6.10 4.72 5.93
N MET A 170 5.54 5.25 7.03
CA MET A 170 5.36 6.69 7.18
C MET A 170 6.69 7.45 7.22
N SER A 171 7.70 6.91 7.89
CA SER A 171 9.04 7.50 7.92
C SER A 171 9.66 7.55 6.53
N GLU A 172 9.55 6.49 5.73
CA GLU A 172 10.06 6.44 4.36
C GLU A 172 9.31 7.42 3.44
N LEU A 173 7.99 7.53 3.54
CA LEU A 173 7.20 8.49 2.76
C LEU A 173 7.55 9.95 3.11
N ILE A 174 7.77 10.26 4.39
CA ILE A 174 8.20 11.60 4.84
C ILE A 174 9.64 11.88 4.37
N ARG A 175 10.54 10.90 4.45
CA ARG A 175 11.90 11.00 3.94
C ARG A 175 11.88 11.28 2.43
N LEU A 176 11.09 10.54 1.67
CA LEU A 176 10.90 10.76 0.23
C LEU A 176 10.39 12.17 -0.08
N ALA A 177 9.39 12.65 0.66
CA ALA A 177 8.84 13.99 0.46
C ALA A 177 9.91 15.10 0.64
N ASN A 178 10.91 14.90 1.51
CA ASN A 178 11.96 15.87 1.80
C ASN A 178 13.31 15.56 1.10
N SER A 179 13.39 14.47 0.36
CA SER A 179 14.64 14.01 -0.28
C SER A 179 15.12 14.98 -1.37
N SER A 180 16.42 15.15 -1.50
CA SER A 180 17.02 15.84 -2.66
C SER A 180 16.91 15.00 -3.93
N ASP A 181 17.02 13.68 -3.78
CA ASP A 181 16.77 12.69 -4.82
C ASP A 181 15.32 12.23 -4.71
N PHE A 182 14.50 12.59 -5.70
CA PHE A 182 13.06 12.28 -5.72
C PHE A 182 12.78 11.33 -6.89
N PRO A 183 12.98 10.00 -6.70
CA PRO A 183 12.81 9.03 -7.76
C PRO A 183 11.34 8.95 -8.21
N ASN A 184 11.10 8.79 -9.52
CA ASN A 184 9.76 8.69 -10.07
C ASN A 184 9.05 7.38 -9.66
N LEU A 185 9.82 6.34 -9.37
CA LEU A 185 9.31 5.02 -8.98
C LEU A 185 10.25 4.39 -7.95
N LEU A 186 9.68 3.84 -6.88
CA LEU A 186 10.43 3.16 -5.83
C LEU A 186 9.64 2.05 -5.16
N ASN A 187 10.37 1.07 -4.58
CA ASN A 187 9.83 0.10 -3.66
C ASN A 187 10.08 0.55 -2.21
N ILE A 188 9.02 0.60 -1.40
CA ILE A 188 9.10 0.72 0.05
C ILE A 188 8.90 -0.68 0.65
N CYS A 189 10.00 -1.30 1.03
CA CYS A 189 10.07 -2.67 1.55
C CYS A 189 11.29 -2.81 2.47
N SER A 190 11.33 -3.87 3.28
CA SER A 190 12.45 -4.15 4.17
C SER A 190 13.58 -4.94 3.49
N GLY A 191 13.29 -5.62 2.39
CA GLY A 191 14.17 -6.57 1.74
C GLY A 191 14.27 -7.93 2.46
N LYS A 192 13.46 -8.14 3.50
CA LYS A 192 13.48 -9.35 4.34
C LYS A 192 12.12 -10.04 4.31
N GLY A 193 12.13 -11.33 3.95
CA GLY A 193 10.94 -12.15 3.98
C GLY A 193 10.70 -12.75 5.36
N GLN A 194 9.43 -12.74 5.80
CA GLN A 194 8.96 -13.48 6.97
C GLN A 194 7.69 -14.24 6.61
N THR A 195 7.47 -15.41 7.21
CA THR A 195 6.20 -16.14 7.03
C THR A 195 5.08 -15.43 7.77
N ILE A 196 3.85 -15.56 7.26
CA ILE A 196 2.65 -15.09 7.97
C ILE A 196 2.53 -15.81 9.30
N ARG A 197 2.96 -17.08 9.40
CA ARG A 197 3.06 -17.85 10.65
C ARG A 197 3.89 -17.13 11.71
N LYS A 198 5.05 -16.61 11.32
CA LYS A 198 5.92 -15.85 12.25
C LYS A 198 5.22 -14.59 12.80
N ILE A 199 4.49 -13.89 11.97
CA ILE A 199 3.67 -12.75 12.41
C ILE A 199 2.53 -13.21 13.33
N ALA A 200 1.91 -14.36 13.05
CA ALA A 200 0.89 -14.94 13.92
C ALA A 200 1.47 -15.28 15.30
N GLU A 201 2.63 -15.91 15.39
CA GLU A 201 3.33 -16.19 16.64
C GLU A 201 3.55 -14.91 17.46
N GLU A 202 4.07 -13.85 16.84
CA GLU A 202 4.29 -12.56 17.50
C GLU A 202 2.99 -11.93 18.03
N VAL A 203 1.90 -12.01 17.26
CA VAL A 203 0.59 -11.50 17.68
C VAL A 203 0.01 -12.36 18.80
N PHE A 204 0.03 -13.68 18.66
CA PHE A 204 -0.51 -14.62 19.65
C PHE A 204 0.28 -14.57 20.96
N ALA A 205 1.59 -14.29 20.90
CA ALA A 205 2.44 -14.10 22.10
C ALA A 205 1.94 -12.95 22.98
N THR A 206 1.33 -11.90 22.40
CA THR A 206 0.74 -10.81 23.21
C THR A 206 -0.45 -11.25 24.05
N TYR A 207 -0.97 -12.46 23.82
CA TYR A 207 -2.06 -13.11 24.57
C TYR A 207 -1.57 -14.36 25.34
N GLY A 208 -0.26 -14.64 25.36
CA GLY A 208 0.31 -15.85 25.97
C GLY A 208 -0.03 -17.14 25.22
N LEU A 209 -0.27 -17.03 23.90
CA LEU A 209 -0.78 -18.12 23.04
C LEU A 209 0.17 -18.47 21.89
N GLU A 210 1.45 -18.07 21.95
CA GLU A 210 2.41 -18.25 20.84
C GLU A 210 2.54 -19.71 20.38
N LYS A 211 2.59 -20.66 21.32
CA LYS A 211 2.66 -22.11 21.04
C LYS A 211 1.39 -22.69 20.40
N SER A 212 0.27 -21.98 20.52
CA SER A 212 -0.99 -22.43 19.92
C SER A 212 -1.03 -22.22 18.40
N VAL A 213 -0.10 -21.45 17.85
CA VAL A 213 0.01 -21.25 16.39
C VAL A 213 0.43 -22.54 15.69
N ASP A 214 1.15 -23.43 16.36
CA ASP A 214 1.54 -24.76 15.85
C ASP A 214 0.31 -25.65 15.52
N GLN A 215 -0.83 -25.39 16.14
CA GLN A 215 -2.10 -26.09 15.90
C GLN A 215 -2.83 -25.58 14.66
N ILE A 216 -2.43 -24.41 14.12
CA ILE A 216 -3.08 -23.79 12.98
C ILE A 216 -2.51 -24.37 11.69
N SER A 217 -3.36 -25.02 10.88
CA SER A 217 -2.99 -25.53 9.57
C SER A 217 -2.95 -24.40 8.54
N SER A 218 -1.96 -24.44 7.66
CA SER A 218 -1.90 -23.59 6.48
C SER A 218 -2.75 -24.20 5.36
N LEU A 219 -3.65 -23.40 4.76
CA LEU A 219 -4.37 -23.76 3.55
C LEU A 219 -3.74 -23.05 2.36
N ASP A 220 -3.82 -23.67 1.18
CA ASP A 220 -3.46 -23.00 -0.07
C ASP A 220 -4.48 -21.88 -0.36
N ASP A 221 -4.00 -20.70 -0.70
CA ASP A 221 -4.80 -19.54 -1.05
C ASP A 221 -4.61 -19.09 -2.50
N ASN A 222 -3.92 -19.91 -3.31
CA ASN A 222 -3.54 -19.60 -4.69
C ASN A 222 -2.76 -18.28 -4.83
N SER A 223 -2.24 -17.74 -3.73
CA SER A 223 -1.38 -16.54 -3.76
C SER A 223 0.09 -16.94 -3.96
N PRO A 224 0.94 -16.03 -4.43
CA PRO A 224 2.37 -16.30 -4.53
C PRO A 224 2.96 -16.74 -3.19
N HIS A 225 3.74 -17.83 -3.19
CA HIS A 225 4.40 -18.29 -1.97
C HIS A 225 5.32 -17.21 -1.38
N GLN A 226 5.96 -16.39 -2.22
CA GLN A 226 6.92 -15.39 -1.77
C GLN A 226 6.73 -14.05 -2.47
N ILE A 227 6.64 -12.98 -1.67
CA ILE A 227 6.61 -11.58 -2.14
C ILE A 227 7.58 -10.77 -1.27
N ILE A 228 8.80 -10.55 -1.79
CA ILE A 228 9.86 -9.76 -1.14
C ILE A 228 10.30 -8.69 -2.12
N GLY A 229 10.61 -7.49 -1.64
CA GLY A 229 11.08 -6.38 -2.46
C GLY A 229 12.59 -6.15 -2.36
N VAL A 230 13.14 -5.48 -3.36
CA VAL A 230 14.46 -4.83 -3.28
C VAL A 230 14.22 -3.37 -2.90
N PRO A 231 14.68 -2.93 -1.71
CA PRO A 231 14.51 -1.54 -1.28
C PRO A 231 15.19 -0.57 -2.24
N THR A 232 14.48 0.45 -2.67
CA THR A 232 15.08 1.52 -3.49
C THR A 232 15.81 2.50 -2.60
N GLN A 233 17.10 2.70 -2.87
CA GLN A 233 17.91 3.70 -2.16
C GLN A 233 17.68 5.09 -2.77
N PHE A 234 17.52 6.11 -1.93
CA PHE A 234 17.45 7.53 -2.31
C PHE A 234 17.96 8.40 -1.17
N LYS A 235 18.42 9.62 -1.46
CA LYS A 235 19.06 10.55 -0.50
C LYS A 235 18.14 11.69 -0.10
#